data_0b7eec07fab1c49981376e71bfd78a1f
#
_entry.id   0b7eec07fab1c49981376e71bfd78a1f
#
_cell.length_a   1.000
_cell.length_b   1.000
_cell.length_c   1.000
_cell.angle_alpha   90.00
_cell.angle_beta   90.00
_cell.angle_gamma   90.00
#
_symmetry.space_group_name_H-M   'P 1'
#
loop_
_entity.id
_entity.type
_entity.pdbx_description
1 polymer ?
#
loop_
_entity_poly.entity_id
_entity_poly.type
_entity_poly.pdbx_seq_one_letter_code
_entity_poly.pdbx_strand_id
1 'polypeptide(L)'
;TLSSRYMIYTGLTILVFLIYHLYQYTLRVGYDPAQYTAFISDGKVETFDVYKMIVAGFSNVWCSAFYILAILMLFSHLRHGVQSIFQTVGADSRKIRPFYNFVAIAYGAVICLGFISVPVSVLLGIIK
;
A
#
# COMPACT_ATOMS: atom_id res chain seq x y z
N THR A 1 -20.39 -3.17 -18.14
CA THR A 1 -20.35 -4.48 -17.47
C THR A 1 -20.06 -4.32 -15.97
N LEU A 2 -20.45 -5.30 -15.14
CA LEU A 2 -20.15 -5.29 -13.68
C LEU A 2 -18.64 -5.17 -13.41
N SER A 3 -17.81 -5.84 -14.20
CA SER A 3 -16.35 -5.77 -14.11
C SER A 3 -15.80 -4.35 -14.32
N SER A 4 -16.33 -3.59 -15.28
CA SER A 4 -15.92 -2.22 -15.55
C SER A 4 -16.27 -1.28 -14.39
N ARG A 5 -17.43 -1.41 -13.78
CA ARG A 5 -17.84 -0.62 -12.61
C ARG A 5 -16.96 -0.93 -11.41
N TYR A 6 -16.63 -2.20 -11.17
CA TYR A 6 -15.76 -2.63 -10.11
C TYR A 6 -14.36 -1.99 -10.21
N MET A 7 -13.81 -1.90 -11.43
CA MET A 7 -12.51 -1.24 -11.68
C MET A 7 -12.53 0.25 -11.34
N ILE A 8 -13.63 0.94 -11.62
CA ILE A 8 -13.77 2.36 -11.28
C ILE A 8 -13.79 2.55 -9.76
N TYR A 9 -14.55 1.75 -9.02
CA TYR A 9 -14.63 1.85 -7.57
C TYR A 9 -13.29 1.52 -6.88
N THR A 10 -12.62 0.46 -7.31
CA THR A 10 -11.30 0.10 -6.77
C THR A 10 -10.26 1.16 -7.12
N GLY A 11 -10.27 1.70 -8.33
CA GLY A 11 -9.38 2.78 -8.75
C GLY A 11 -9.61 4.07 -7.95
N LEU A 12 -10.86 4.45 -7.70
CA LEU A 12 -11.19 5.61 -6.88
C LEU A 12 -10.75 5.43 -5.43
N THR A 13 -10.96 4.24 -4.86
CA THR A 13 -10.49 3.92 -3.50
C THR A 13 -8.98 4.04 -3.39
N ILE A 14 -8.24 3.54 -4.38
CA ILE A 14 -6.77 3.65 -4.43
C ILE A 14 -6.34 5.11 -4.57
N LEU A 15 -7.03 5.91 -5.35
CA LEU A 15 -6.73 7.35 -5.49
C LEU A 15 -6.91 8.09 -4.16
N VAL A 16 -8.01 7.85 -3.46
CA VAL A 16 -8.27 8.42 -2.12
C VAL A 16 -7.20 7.97 -1.14
N PHE A 17 -6.85 6.68 -1.15
CA PHE A 17 -5.77 6.15 -0.34
C PHE A 17 -4.42 6.81 -0.64
N LEU A 18 -4.08 6.99 -1.91
CA LEU A 18 -2.83 7.64 -2.31
C LEU A 18 -2.75 9.08 -1.79
N ILE A 19 -3.82 9.84 -1.93
CA ILE A 19 -3.91 11.22 -1.41
C ILE A 19 -3.71 11.21 0.12
N TYR A 20 -4.40 10.32 0.83
CA TYR A 20 -4.26 10.19 2.29
C TYR A 20 -2.85 9.78 2.70
N HIS A 21 -2.25 8.81 2.00
CA HIS A 21 -0.89 8.36 2.24
C HIS A 21 0.15 9.49 2.07
N LEU A 22 0.04 10.27 0.99
CA LEU A 22 0.90 11.42 0.76
C LEU A 22 0.70 12.51 1.83
N TYR A 23 -0.54 12.79 2.19
CA TYR A 23 -0.88 13.75 3.23
C TYR A 23 -0.25 13.35 4.58
N GLN A 24 -0.40 12.09 4.97
CA GLN A 24 0.06 11.59 6.25
C GLN A 24 1.59 11.45 6.32
N TYR A 25 2.21 10.76 5.36
CA TYR A 25 3.62 10.36 5.46
C TYR A 25 4.59 11.20 4.63
N THR A 26 4.13 11.84 3.54
CA THR A 26 4.99 12.71 2.73
C THR A 26 4.92 14.15 3.19
N LEU A 27 3.72 14.69 3.34
CA LEU A 27 3.51 16.03 3.89
C LEU A 27 3.61 16.07 5.41
N ARG A 28 3.60 14.90 6.08
CA ARG A 28 3.77 14.73 7.53
C ARG A 28 2.79 15.55 8.36
N VAL A 29 1.58 15.74 7.87
CA VAL A 29 0.57 16.54 8.56
C VAL A 29 0.14 15.82 9.83
N GLY A 30 0.22 16.52 10.96
CA GLY A 30 -0.05 15.97 12.29
C GLY A 30 1.15 15.38 13.00
N TYR A 31 2.35 15.42 12.39
CA TYR A 31 3.60 15.00 13.02
C TYR A 31 4.50 16.20 13.29
N ASP A 32 4.66 16.54 14.57
CA ASP A 32 5.54 17.63 15.00
C ASP A 32 7.02 17.23 14.86
N PRO A 33 7.83 17.93 14.05
CA PRO A 33 9.24 17.63 13.89
C PRO A 33 10.00 17.52 15.22
N ALA A 34 9.65 18.33 16.24
CA ALA A 34 10.30 18.30 17.54
C ALA A 34 10.12 16.96 18.29
N GLN A 35 9.02 16.23 18.03
CA GLN A 35 8.75 14.94 18.65
C GLN A 35 9.31 13.75 17.86
N TYR A 36 9.60 13.96 16.57
CA TYR A 36 10.06 12.95 15.62
C TYR A 36 11.45 13.25 15.08
N THR A 37 12.36 13.69 15.97
CA THR A 37 13.75 13.93 15.64
C THR A 37 14.60 12.74 16.08
N ALA A 38 15.51 12.30 15.21
CA ALA A 38 16.56 11.34 15.48
C ALA A 38 17.92 11.94 15.18
N PHE A 39 18.94 11.53 15.95
CA PHE A 39 20.31 11.95 15.75
C PHE A 39 21.12 10.81 15.13
N ILE A 40 21.80 11.11 14.04
CA ILE A 40 22.66 10.17 13.31
C ILE A 40 24.12 10.66 13.47
N SER A 41 25.09 9.78 13.23
CA SER A 41 26.52 10.12 13.26
C SER A 41 26.98 10.69 14.61
N ASP A 42 26.76 9.94 15.67
CA ASP A 42 27.18 10.31 17.04
C ASP A 42 26.63 11.67 17.50
N GLY A 43 25.38 11.96 17.12
CA GLY A 43 24.68 13.18 17.53
C GLY A 43 24.98 14.42 16.69
N LYS A 44 25.71 14.29 15.57
CA LYS A 44 26.12 15.42 14.73
C LYS A 44 25.10 15.82 13.66
N VAL A 45 24.19 14.90 13.29
CA VAL A 45 23.19 15.14 12.25
C VAL A 45 21.79 14.91 12.82
N GLU A 46 21.01 15.97 12.86
CA GLU A 46 19.60 15.92 13.20
C GLU A 46 18.77 15.55 11.96
N THR A 47 17.90 14.55 12.09
CA THR A 47 17.04 14.10 10.99
C THR A 47 15.66 13.74 11.53
N PHE A 48 14.67 13.69 10.62
CA PHE A 48 13.31 13.29 10.97
C PHE A 48 13.23 11.77 11.16
N ASP A 49 12.70 11.32 12.30
CA ASP A 49 12.53 9.90 12.62
C ASP A 49 11.28 9.31 11.93
N VAL A 50 11.49 8.85 10.71
CA VAL A 50 10.44 8.21 9.90
C VAL A 50 9.96 6.91 10.54
N TYR A 51 10.84 6.15 11.18
CA TYR A 51 10.47 4.91 11.85
C TYR A 51 9.45 5.16 12.96
N LYS A 52 9.75 6.09 13.86
CA LYS A 52 8.87 6.49 14.95
C LYS A 52 7.52 7.02 14.43
N MET A 53 7.54 7.80 13.34
CA MET A 53 6.34 8.30 12.68
C MET A 53 5.46 7.15 12.15
N ILE A 54 6.05 6.15 11.49
CA ILE A 54 5.31 5.00 10.96
C ILE A 54 4.70 4.18 12.10
N VAL A 55 5.47 3.90 13.14
CA VAL A 55 4.98 3.16 14.31
C VAL A 55 3.83 3.91 14.98
N ALA A 56 3.97 5.21 15.21
CA ALA A 56 2.91 6.04 15.79
C ALA A 56 1.65 6.05 14.93
N GLY A 57 1.79 6.17 13.61
CA GLY A 57 0.66 6.16 12.67
C GLY A 57 -0.10 4.83 12.68
N PHE A 58 0.61 3.71 12.62
CA PHE A 58 0.00 2.37 12.61
C PHE A 58 -0.40 1.83 13.99
N SER A 59 0.01 2.48 15.07
CA SER A 59 -0.53 2.20 16.41
C SER A 59 -2.02 2.57 16.52
N ASN A 60 -2.52 3.44 15.64
CA ASN A 60 -3.94 3.70 15.52
C ASN A 60 -4.62 2.59 14.70
N VAL A 61 -5.50 1.85 15.35
CA VAL A 61 -6.22 0.70 14.76
C VAL A 61 -7.03 1.10 13.52
N TRP A 62 -7.66 2.28 13.53
CA TRP A 62 -8.45 2.76 12.41
C TRP A 62 -7.58 3.10 11.19
N CYS A 63 -6.43 3.73 11.43
CA CYS A 63 -5.44 3.99 10.39
C CYS A 63 -4.96 2.67 9.77
N SER A 64 -4.53 1.72 10.59
CA SER A 64 -4.07 0.40 10.14
C SER A 64 -5.15 -0.36 9.37
N ALA A 65 -6.40 -0.36 9.85
CA ALA A 65 -7.52 -1.00 9.16
C ALA A 65 -7.80 -0.37 7.78
N PHE A 66 -7.75 0.96 7.69
CA PHE A 66 -7.90 1.67 6.42
C PHE A 66 -6.79 1.30 5.42
N TYR A 67 -5.53 1.26 5.87
CA TYR A 67 -4.40 0.85 5.03
C TYR A 67 -4.52 -0.59 4.56
N ILE A 68 -4.86 -1.53 5.43
CA ILE A 68 -5.05 -2.94 5.08
C ILE A 68 -6.17 -3.09 4.03
N LEU A 69 -7.31 -2.42 4.25
CA LEU A 69 -8.42 -2.43 3.28
C LEU A 69 -8.00 -1.88 1.92
N ALA A 70 -7.28 -0.75 1.90
CA ALA A 70 -6.80 -0.14 0.67
C ALA A 70 -5.81 -1.04 -0.09
N ILE A 71 -4.92 -1.75 0.63
CA ILE A 71 -3.98 -2.70 0.03
C ILE A 71 -4.72 -3.91 -0.56
N LEU A 72 -5.76 -4.42 0.09
CA LEU A 72 -6.60 -5.49 -0.46
C LEU A 72 -7.34 -5.05 -1.72
N MET A 73 -7.84 -3.82 -1.76
CA MET A 73 -8.42 -3.24 -2.97
C MET A 73 -7.39 -3.05 -4.08
N LEU A 74 -6.17 -2.65 -3.74
CA LEU A 74 -5.04 -2.55 -4.67
C LEU A 74 -4.72 -3.91 -5.29
N PHE A 75 -4.67 -5.00 -4.51
CA PHE A 75 -4.46 -6.35 -5.02
C PHE A 75 -5.50 -6.71 -6.09
N SER A 76 -6.77 -6.48 -5.79
CA SER A 76 -7.85 -6.75 -6.72
C SER A 76 -7.77 -5.89 -7.99
N HIS A 77 -7.42 -4.61 -7.85
CA HIS A 77 -7.23 -3.68 -8.96
C HIS A 77 -6.08 -4.10 -9.88
N LEU A 78 -4.93 -4.45 -9.31
CA LEU A 78 -3.76 -4.93 -10.06
C LEU A 78 -4.06 -6.21 -10.84
N ARG A 79 -4.74 -7.17 -10.21
CA ARG A 79 -5.13 -8.41 -10.89
C ARG A 79 -5.99 -8.14 -12.12
N HIS A 80 -7.00 -7.30 -12.01
CA HIS A 80 -7.85 -6.92 -13.13
C HIS A 80 -7.11 -6.06 -14.15
N GLY A 81 -6.23 -5.15 -13.71
CA GLY A 81 -5.41 -4.31 -14.57
C GLY A 81 -4.49 -5.13 -15.47
N VAL A 82 -3.81 -6.13 -14.94
CA VAL A 82 -2.95 -7.04 -15.72
C VAL A 82 -3.78 -7.77 -16.78
N GLN A 83 -4.94 -8.31 -16.42
CA GLN A 83 -5.82 -8.97 -17.38
C GLN A 83 -6.24 -8.02 -18.52
N SER A 84 -6.60 -6.79 -18.18
CA SER A 84 -7.02 -5.78 -19.16
C SER A 84 -5.89 -5.39 -20.12
N ILE A 85 -4.66 -5.28 -19.64
CA ILE A 85 -3.48 -4.97 -20.46
C ILE A 85 -3.30 -6.06 -21.54
N PHE A 86 -3.30 -7.35 -21.15
CA PHE A 86 -3.12 -8.45 -22.11
C PHE A 86 -4.25 -8.53 -23.14
N GLN A 87 -5.48 -8.21 -22.73
CA GLN A 87 -6.62 -8.12 -23.65
C GLN A 87 -6.45 -6.97 -24.64
N THR A 88 -6.01 -5.80 -24.18
CA THR A 88 -5.83 -4.61 -25.03
C THR A 88 -4.73 -4.79 -26.05
N VAL A 89 -3.64 -5.45 -25.69
CA VAL A 89 -2.50 -5.74 -26.58
C VAL A 89 -2.81 -6.91 -27.54
N GLY A 90 -3.98 -7.57 -27.40
CA GLY A 90 -4.36 -8.72 -28.23
C GLY A 90 -3.59 -10.02 -27.90
N ALA A 91 -2.88 -10.06 -26.79
CA ALA A 91 -2.12 -11.22 -26.32
C ALA A 91 -2.96 -12.20 -25.47
N ASP A 92 -4.28 -12.03 -25.43
CA ASP A 92 -5.20 -12.87 -24.66
C ASP A 92 -5.57 -14.15 -25.41
N SER A 93 -4.71 -15.15 -25.34
CA SER A 93 -4.99 -16.49 -25.85
C SER A 93 -5.28 -17.48 -24.69
N ARG A 94 -6.03 -18.57 -25.02
CA ARG A 94 -6.32 -19.63 -24.03
C ARG A 94 -5.05 -20.24 -23.40
N LYS A 95 -3.93 -20.24 -24.15
CA LYS A 95 -2.65 -20.82 -23.70
C LYS A 95 -1.90 -19.86 -22.75
N ILE A 96 -1.97 -18.56 -22.98
CA ILE A 96 -1.20 -17.54 -22.24
C ILE A 96 -1.96 -17.04 -21.00
N ARG A 97 -3.31 -17.07 -21.04
CA ARG A 97 -4.18 -16.61 -19.95
C ARG A 97 -3.83 -17.17 -18.57
N PRO A 98 -3.62 -18.49 -18.37
CA PRO A 98 -3.27 -19.01 -17.05
C PRO A 98 -1.93 -18.51 -16.56
N PHE A 99 -0.96 -18.31 -17.45
CA PHE A 99 0.36 -17.80 -17.09
C PHE A 99 0.31 -16.37 -16.55
N TYR A 100 -0.26 -15.41 -17.28
CA TYR A 100 -0.32 -14.04 -16.79
C TYR A 100 -1.24 -13.87 -15.57
N ASN A 101 -2.30 -14.69 -15.45
CA ASN A 101 -3.11 -14.71 -14.24
C ASN A 101 -2.30 -15.18 -13.03
N PHE A 102 -1.49 -16.22 -13.17
CA PHE A 102 -0.59 -16.67 -12.12
C PHE A 102 0.41 -15.59 -11.73
N VAL A 103 1.06 -14.96 -12.72
CA VAL A 103 2.02 -13.87 -12.48
C VAL A 103 1.35 -12.69 -11.76
N ALA A 104 0.15 -12.28 -12.19
CA ALA A 104 -0.58 -11.19 -11.57
C ALA A 104 -0.94 -11.50 -10.10
N ILE A 105 -1.38 -12.71 -9.81
CA ILE A 105 -1.72 -13.14 -8.45
C ILE A 105 -0.46 -13.24 -7.59
N ALA A 106 0.60 -13.89 -8.07
CA ALA A 106 1.83 -14.07 -7.32
C ALA A 106 2.50 -12.73 -7.00
N TYR A 107 2.66 -11.88 -8.00
CA TYR A 107 3.25 -10.55 -7.83
C TYR A 107 2.41 -9.67 -6.89
N GLY A 108 1.10 -9.60 -7.12
CA GLY A 108 0.19 -8.85 -6.26
C GLY A 108 0.17 -9.37 -4.82
N ALA A 109 0.21 -10.69 -4.62
CA ALA A 109 0.24 -11.29 -3.28
C ALA A 109 1.54 -10.93 -2.53
N VAL A 110 2.70 -11.02 -3.18
CA VAL A 110 3.99 -10.66 -2.56
C VAL A 110 4.00 -9.21 -2.12
N ILE A 111 3.57 -8.29 -3.00
CA ILE A 111 3.49 -6.85 -2.69
C ILE A 111 2.51 -6.60 -1.54
N CYS A 112 1.30 -7.14 -1.62
CA CYS A 112 0.28 -6.88 -0.61
C CYS A 112 0.63 -7.48 0.75
N LEU A 113 1.19 -8.68 0.80
CA LEU A 113 1.66 -9.28 2.05
C LEU A 113 2.80 -8.47 2.66
N GLY A 114 3.75 -7.99 1.84
CA GLY A 114 4.83 -7.11 2.29
C GLY A 114 4.29 -5.83 2.93
N PHE A 115 3.37 -5.14 2.27
CA PHE A 115 2.80 -3.90 2.81
C PHE A 115 1.87 -4.12 4.01
N ILE A 116 1.08 -5.20 4.04
CA ILE A 116 0.20 -5.52 5.17
C ILE A 116 1.02 -5.94 6.41
N SER A 117 2.20 -6.54 6.22
CA SER A 117 3.04 -6.96 7.35
C SER A 117 3.42 -5.80 8.26
N VAL A 118 3.59 -4.59 7.75
CA VAL A 118 3.96 -3.41 8.53
C VAL A 118 2.88 -3.01 9.55
N PRO A 119 1.65 -2.65 9.15
CA PRO A 119 0.61 -2.30 10.12
C PRO A 119 0.26 -3.46 11.05
N VAL A 120 0.29 -4.71 10.57
CA VAL A 120 0.03 -5.88 11.41
C VAL A 120 1.12 -6.06 12.48
N SER A 121 2.40 -5.91 12.11
CA SER A 121 3.51 -6.02 13.06
C SER A 121 3.47 -4.94 14.15
N VAL A 122 3.05 -3.73 13.80
CA VAL A 122 2.87 -2.65 14.78
C VAL A 122 1.69 -2.94 15.70
N LEU A 123 0.53 -3.38 15.16
CA LEU A 123 -0.65 -3.71 15.98
C LEU A 123 -0.42 -4.90 16.92
N LEU A 124 0.39 -5.88 16.50
CA LEU A 124 0.78 -7.02 17.34
C LEU A 124 1.89 -6.67 18.35
N GLY A 125 2.43 -5.45 18.30
CA GLY A 125 3.51 -5.00 19.19
C GLY A 125 4.86 -5.67 18.92
N ILE A 126 5.05 -6.27 17.74
CA ILE A 126 6.33 -6.84 17.30
C ILE A 126 7.31 -5.71 17.00
N ILE A 127 6.80 -4.64 16.38
CA ILE A 127 7.52 -3.39 16.09
C ILE A 127 6.95 -2.31 17.01
N LYS A 128 7.83 -1.62 17.74
CA LYS A 128 7.47 -0.57 18.72
C LYS A 128 8.30 0.67 18.52
#